data_3ba442b4a17d5eb6a6eba2897bd6e9c5
#
_entry.id   3ba442b4a17d5eb6a6eba2897bd6e9c5
#
_cell.length_a   1.000
_cell.length_b   1.000
_cell.length_c   1.000
_cell.angle_alpha   90.00
_cell.angle_beta   90.00
_cell.angle_gamma   90.00
#
_symmetry.space_group_name_H-M   'P 1'
#
loop_
_entity.id
_entity.type
_entity.pdbx_description
1 polymer ?
#
loop_
_entity_poly.entity_id
_entity_poly.type
_entity_poly.pdbx_seq_one_letter_code
_entity_poly.pdbx_strand_id
1 'polypeptide(L)'
;MKIRLHPRNLLLYCAVAAASIAFSSFYGGPASYAWLYAVLLLIPLSAAYIGSNYHFLRIFQEIEVHRLVRGEDHFYRAKIENSSPLPIHNMGIRLHTDRCTLYEMENGQKLSLDPHGIKELTSGISCKYAGSYDIGIRNVDFTDPFGLFTVILDVPYTFRAVVSPPVTNLADTVLDLENLFNSSYLKSSRLTEDTPGSDMRPYQTGDPLKAINWKVSARLGEMVTRIPDKMEKRTVTILMQAAYDPDREPDPAFLQKRDYFLEFALSAAWHFAGQGVPVRLLYPAGRIVDRTIDSYETFMDFYNTVADGIFNYSKQEFEQFRALSEDLRKSAYDNTTGILIQEDPEPGQNNFTIVD
;
A
#
# COMPACT_ATOMS: atom_id res chain seq x y z
N MET A 1 -1.02 -20.88 15.93
CA MET A 1 -1.44 -22.30 15.78
C MET A 1 -2.86 -22.48 16.30
N LYS A 2 -3.78 -23.01 15.49
CA LYS A 2 -5.18 -23.30 15.88
C LYS A 2 -5.48 -24.77 15.56
N ILE A 3 -6.10 -25.49 16.48
CA ILE A 3 -6.47 -26.90 16.30
C ILE A 3 -7.98 -26.98 16.17
N ARG A 4 -8.46 -27.63 15.12
CA ARG A 4 -9.89 -27.91 14.89
C ARG A 4 -10.11 -29.41 15.02
N LEU A 5 -10.88 -29.84 16.01
CA LEU A 5 -11.27 -31.22 16.21
C LEU A 5 -12.46 -31.57 15.31
N HIS A 6 -12.48 -32.81 14.78
CA HIS A 6 -13.59 -33.33 14.02
C HIS A 6 -14.42 -34.27 14.92
N PRO A 7 -15.56 -33.79 15.51
CA PRO A 7 -16.26 -34.49 16.61
C PRO A 7 -16.74 -35.88 16.19
N ARG A 8 -17.18 -36.06 14.94
CA ARG A 8 -17.65 -37.35 14.43
C ARG A 8 -16.54 -38.41 14.42
N ASN A 9 -15.39 -38.06 13.91
CA ASN A 9 -14.27 -39.00 13.80
C ASN A 9 -13.62 -39.24 15.17
N LEU A 10 -13.61 -38.22 16.03
CA LEU A 10 -13.14 -38.34 17.39
C LEU A 10 -14.04 -39.28 18.21
N LEU A 11 -15.36 -39.21 18.08
CA LEU A 11 -16.28 -40.14 18.72
C LEU A 11 -16.06 -41.57 18.23
N LEU A 12 -15.87 -41.76 16.94
CA LEU A 12 -15.55 -43.06 16.35
C LEU A 12 -14.24 -43.63 16.93
N TYR A 13 -13.20 -42.78 17.01
CA TYR A 13 -11.93 -43.16 17.63
C TYR A 13 -12.12 -43.55 19.11
N CYS A 14 -12.85 -42.78 19.88
CA CYS A 14 -13.13 -43.10 21.27
C CYS A 14 -13.89 -44.42 21.41
N ALA A 15 -14.85 -44.69 20.52
CA ALA A 15 -15.58 -45.97 20.53
C ALA A 15 -14.65 -47.14 20.22
N VAL A 16 -13.77 -47.02 19.21
CA VAL A 16 -12.75 -48.01 18.85
C VAL A 16 -11.76 -48.24 19.99
N ALA A 17 -11.32 -47.16 20.64
CA ALA A 17 -10.40 -47.25 21.80
C ALA A 17 -11.07 -47.95 22.98
N ALA A 18 -12.35 -47.61 23.31
CA ALA A 18 -13.11 -48.29 24.36
C ALA A 18 -13.31 -49.77 24.07
N ALA A 19 -13.68 -50.11 22.82
CA ALA A 19 -13.79 -51.50 22.39
C ALA A 19 -12.46 -52.26 22.47
N SER A 20 -11.35 -51.61 22.14
CA SER A 20 -9.99 -52.18 22.22
C SER A 20 -9.58 -52.45 23.67
N ILE A 21 -9.93 -51.55 24.57
CA ILE A 21 -9.71 -51.74 26.03
C ILE A 21 -10.53 -52.93 26.56
N ALA A 22 -11.81 -52.99 26.22
CA ALA A 22 -12.65 -54.09 26.58
C ALA A 22 -12.13 -55.41 26.04
N PHE A 23 -11.79 -55.47 24.74
CA PHE A 23 -11.22 -56.66 24.09
C PHE A 23 -9.93 -57.11 24.78
N SER A 24 -9.02 -56.21 25.06
CA SER A 24 -7.77 -56.49 25.77
C SER A 24 -7.97 -56.99 27.17
N SER A 25 -9.01 -56.48 27.88
CA SER A 25 -9.37 -56.90 29.23
C SER A 25 -10.01 -58.30 29.29
N PHE A 26 -10.83 -58.66 28.29
CA PHE A 26 -11.53 -59.97 28.27
C PHE A 26 -10.66 -61.11 27.75
N TYR A 27 -9.91 -60.86 26.70
CA TYR A 27 -9.15 -61.93 26.01
C TYR A 27 -7.71 -62.08 26.52
N GLY A 28 -7.07 -60.97 26.94
CA GLY A 28 -5.68 -61.00 27.35
C GLY A 28 -4.77 -61.45 26.23
N GLY A 29 -3.46 -61.53 26.51
CA GLY A 29 -2.47 -62.05 25.60
C GLY A 29 -1.85 -61.02 24.64
N PRO A 30 -0.72 -61.37 23.99
CA PRO A 30 0.12 -60.40 23.27
C PRO A 30 -0.59 -59.74 22.07
N ALA A 31 -1.49 -60.46 21.39
CA ALA A 31 -2.18 -59.92 20.22
C ALA A 31 -3.19 -58.84 20.56
N SER A 32 -3.97 -59.01 21.68
CA SER A 32 -4.93 -58.02 22.10
C SER A 32 -4.29 -56.72 22.65
N TYR A 33 -3.15 -56.87 23.34
CA TYR A 33 -2.37 -55.71 23.76
C TYR A 33 -1.69 -54.99 22.60
N ALA A 34 -1.16 -55.74 21.62
CA ALA A 34 -0.59 -55.15 20.40
C ALA A 34 -1.62 -54.30 19.64
N TRP A 35 -2.86 -54.78 19.56
CA TRP A 35 -3.97 -54.03 18.95
C TRP A 35 -4.31 -52.77 19.76
N LEU A 36 -4.40 -52.85 21.08
CA LEU A 36 -4.64 -51.71 21.96
C LEU A 36 -3.55 -50.64 21.79
N TYR A 37 -2.28 -51.06 21.82
CA TYR A 37 -1.17 -50.13 21.62
C TYR A 37 -1.19 -49.51 20.23
N ALA A 38 -1.55 -50.25 19.18
CA ALA A 38 -1.68 -49.70 17.82
C ALA A 38 -2.73 -48.58 17.78
N VAL A 39 -3.90 -48.79 18.41
CA VAL A 39 -4.97 -47.75 18.49
C VAL A 39 -4.51 -46.56 19.30
N LEU A 40 -3.83 -46.74 20.43
CA LEU A 40 -3.32 -45.63 21.24
C LEU A 40 -2.22 -44.82 20.53
N LEU A 41 -1.40 -45.47 19.71
CA LEU A 41 -0.33 -44.81 18.95
C LEU A 41 -0.85 -43.97 17.78
N LEU A 42 -2.09 -44.10 17.36
CA LEU A 42 -2.63 -43.30 16.23
C LEU A 42 -2.54 -41.79 16.46
N ILE A 43 -2.84 -41.30 17.69
CA ILE A 43 -2.78 -39.87 17.99
C ILE A 43 -1.36 -39.33 17.94
N PRO A 44 -0.37 -39.90 18.67
CA PRO A 44 0.99 -39.38 18.63
C PRO A 44 1.62 -39.52 17.23
N LEU A 45 1.26 -40.58 16.47
CA LEU A 45 1.73 -40.75 15.09
C LEU A 45 1.14 -39.68 14.17
N SER A 46 -0.16 -39.36 14.31
CA SER A 46 -0.79 -38.26 13.60
C SER A 46 -0.15 -36.91 13.91
N ALA A 47 0.16 -36.65 15.17
CA ALA A 47 0.84 -35.45 15.58
C ALA A 47 2.27 -35.36 14.99
N ALA A 48 3.01 -36.48 15.03
CA ALA A 48 4.35 -36.55 14.43
C ALA A 48 4.31 -36.36 12.91
N TYR A 49 3.31 -36.93 12.22
CA TYR A 49 3.09 -36.75 10.79
C TYR A 49 2.87 -35.26 10.45
N ILE A 50 1.98 -34.58 11.16
CA ILE A 50 1.72 -33.14 10.93
C ILE A 50 2.96 -32.30 11.24
N GLY A 51 3.64 -32.58 12.34
CA GLY A 51 4.88 -31.88 12.71
C GLY A 51 5.98 -32.04 11.69
N SER A 52 6.15 -33.26 11.17
CA SER A 52 7.11 -33.54 10.09
C SER A 52 6.74 -32.78 8.81
N ASN A 53 5.48 -32.86 8.37
CA ASN A 53 5.04 -32.19 7.16
C ASN A 53 5.22 -30.66 7.24
N TYR A 54 4.93 -30.06 8.39
CA TYR A 54 5.13 -28.63 8.58
C TYR A 54 6.62 -28.25 8.57
N HIS A 55 7.46 -29.04 9.23
CA HIS A 55 8.90 -28.77 9.31
C HIS A 55 9.60 -28.85 7.95
N PHE A 56 9.17 -29.76 7.09
CA PHE A 56 9.76 -29.97 5.77
C PHE A 56 9.04 -29.23 4.63
N LEU A 57 7.93 -28.54 4.91
CA LEU A 57 7.23 -27.73 3.94
C LEU A 57 8.00 -26.43 3.68
N ARG A 58 8.20 -26.11 2.42
CA ARG A 58 8.77 -24.84 1.98
C ARG A 58 7.80 -24.17 1.03
N ILE A 59 7.53 -22.91 1.27
CA ILE A 59 6.63 -22.10 0.44
C ILE A 59 7.40 -20.88 -0.01
N PHE A 60 7.57 -20.74 -1.31
CA PHE A 60 8.17 -19.60 -1.95
C PHE A 60 7.06 -18.85 -2.69
N GLN A 61 6.97 -17.55 -2.46
CA GLN A 61 5.98 -16.68 -3.08
C GLN A 61 6.71 -15.59 -3.86
N GLU A 62 6.26 -15.34 -5.08
CA GLU A 62 6.92 -14.46 -6.03
C GLU A 62 5.87 -13.67 -6.82
N ILE A 63 6.18 -12.41 -7.11
CA ILE A 63 5.41 -11.57 -8.02
C ILE A 63 6.36 -11.06 -9.09
N GLU A 64 5.88 -10.97 -10.31
CA GLU A 64 6.66 -10.52 -11.47
C GLU A 64 7.19 -9.09 -11.31
N VAL A 65 6.48 -8.23 -10.58
CA VAL A 65 6.78 -6.81 -10.42
C VAL A 65 7.07 -6.50 -8.96
N HIS A 66 8.12 -5.77 -8.70
CA HIS A 66 8.47 -5.35 -7.32
C HIS A 66 7.46 -4.39 -6.69
N ARG A 67 6.60 -3.76 -7.49
CA ARG A 67 5.57 -2.82 -7.06
C ARG A 67 4.27 -3.11 -7.75
N LEU A 68 3.24 -3.24 -6.97
CA LEU A 68 1.88 -3.41 -7.44
C LEU A 68 1.22 -2.04 -7.56
N VAL A 69 0.32 -1.90 -8.52
CA VAL A 69 -0.58 -0.75 -8.61
C VAL A 69 -1.99 -1.21 -8.27
N ARG A 70 -2.69 -0.42 -7.48
CA ARG A 70 -4.06 -0.73 -7.10
C ARG A 70 -4.97 -0.87 -8.33
N GLY A 71 -5.74 -1.96 -8.36
CA GLY A 71 -6.71 -2.22 -9.42
C GLY A 71 -6.12 -2.78 -10.70
N GLU A 72 -4.80 -2.88 -10.81
CA GLU A 72 -4.14 -3.57 -11.92
C GLU A 72 -3.96 -5.05 -11.61
N ASP A 73 -3.97 -5.86 -12.65
CA ASP A 73 -3.74 -7.29 -12.56
C ASP A 73 -2.25 -7.58 -12.73
N HIS A 74 -1.70 -8.30 -11.77
CA HIS A 74 -0.30 -8.70 -11.77
C HIS A 74 -0.19 -10.22 -11.69
N PHE A 75 0.93 -10.77 -12.14
CA PHE A 75 1.18 -12.19 -12.09
C PHE A 75 1.77 -12.58 -10.72
N TYR A 76 1.13 -13.55 -10.07
CA TYR A 76 1.55 -14.14 -8.81
C TYR A 76 1.89 -15.62 -8.99
N ARG A 77 2.99 -16.05 -8.40
CA ARG A 77 3.42 -17.46 -8.38
C ARG A 77 3.72 -17.89 -6.95
N ALA A 78 3.21 -19.05 -6.58
CA ALA A 78 3.59 -19.72 -5.34
C ALA A 78 4.14 -21.10 -5.66
N LYS A 79 5.36 -21.36 -5.22
CA LYS A 79 6.01 -22.66 -5.31
C LYS A 79 5.97 -23.32 -3.94
N ILE A 80 5.33 -24.49 -3.87
CA ILE A 80 5.19 -25.27 -2.65
C ILE A 80 6.01 -26.53 -2.83
N GLU A 81 6.96 -26.74 -1.94
CA GLU A 81 7.91 -27.86 -1.99
C GLU A 81 7.78 -28.70 -0.71
N ASN A 82 7.62 -30.00 -0.89
CA ASN A 82 7.68 -30.98 0.17
C ASN A 82 9.08 -31.60 0.21
N SER A 83 9.90 -31.18 1.14
CA SER A 83 11.25 -31.78 1.32
C SER A 83 11.24 -33.07 2.15
N SER A 84 10.05 -33.53 2.61
CA SER A 84 9.89 -34.77 3.39
C SER A 84 9.85 -36.02 2.51
N PRO A 85 10.32 -37.15 3.02
CA PRO A 85 10.08 -38.46 2.39
C PRO A 85 8.62 -38.95 2.54
N LEU A 86 7.81 -38.24 3.33
CA LEU A 86 6.38 -38.54 3.52
C LEU A 86 5.52 -37.69 2.60
N PRO A 87 4.46 -38.26 2.01
CA PRO A 87 3.52 -37.49 1.21
C PRO A 87 2.68 -36.58 2.09
N ILE A 88 2.33 -35.40 1.59
CA ILE A 88 1.39 -34.50 2.23
C ILE A 88 0.02 -34.67 1.56
N HIS A 89 -0.96 -35.12 2.32
CA HIS A 89 -2.32 -35.31 1.83
C HIS A 89 -3.25 -34.25 2.37
N ASN A 90 -4.13 -33.74 1.49
CA ASN A 90 -5.21 -32.81 1.85
C ASN A 90 -4.76 -31.58 2.66
N MET A 91 -3.60 -31.02 2.30
CA MET A 91 -3.17 -29.73 2.85
C MET A 91 -4.06 -28.61 2.31
N GLY A 92 -4.73 -27.89 3.18
CA GLY A 92 -5.49 -26.71 2.80
C GLY A 92 -4.61 -25.47 2.78
N ILE A 93 -4.85 -24.57 1.82
CA ILE A 93 -4.18 -23.28 1.73
C ILE A 93 -5.18 -22.18 2.02
N ARG A 94 -4.83 -21.27 2.92
CA ARG A 94 -5.62 -20.09 3.23
C ARG A 94 -4.89 -18.84 2.76
N LEU A 95 -5.62 -18.00 2.06
CA LEU A 95 -5.11 -16.81 1.40
C LEU A 95 -5.45 -15.55 2.20
N HIS A 96 -4.67 -14.50 1.99
CA HIS A 96 -5.04 -13.14 2.37
C HIS A 96 -6.06 -12.60 1.36
N THR A 97 -7.35 -12.68 1.70
CA THR A 97 -8.44 -12.23 0.81
C THR A 97 -9.01 -10.86 1.19
N ASP A 98 -8.58 -10.31 2.31
CA ASP A 98 -9.15 -9.08 2.86
C ASP A 98 -8.81 -7.87 1.98
N ARG A 99 -7.60 -7.83 1.42
CA ARG A 99 -7.06 -6.67 0.67
C ARG A 99 -6.70 -6.97 -0.78
N CYS A 100 -6.61 -8.25 -1.15
CA CYS A 100 -6.31 -8.67 -2.52
C CYS A 100 -7.24 -9.79 -2.97
N THR A 101 -7.38 -9.93 -4.28
CA THR A 101 -8.10 -11.04 -4.91
C THR A 101 -7.14 -11.83 -5.77
N LEU A 102 -7.09 -13.14 -5.57
CA LEU A 102 -6.38 -14.09 -6.40
C LEU A 102 -7.41 -14.80 -7.27
N TYR A 103 -7.22 -14.83 -8.59
CA TYR A 103 -8.27 -15.29 -9.52
C TYR A 103 -8.32 -16.80 -9.68
N GLU A 104 -7.16 -17.46 -9.70
CA GLU A 104 -7.04 -18.89 -9.96
C GLU A 104 -6.75 -19.72 -8.72
N MET A 105 -6.77 -19.09 -7.54
CA MET A 105 -6.56 -19.74 -6.27
C MET A 105 -7.76 -19.51 -5.36
N GLU A 106 -8.36 -20.58 -4.89
CA GLU A 106 -9.48 -20.51 -3.95
C GLU A 106 -9.01 -20.60 -2.49
N ASN A 107 -9.64 -19.79 -1.63
CA ASN A 107 -9.35 -19.86 -0.20
C ASN A 107 -9.84 -21.19 0.39
N GLY A 108 -8.92 -21.95 0.96
CA GLY A 108 -9.19 -23.29 1.48
C GLY A 108 -9.02 -24.41 0.44
N GLN A 109 -8.44 -24.11 -0.72
CA GLN A 109 -8.09 -25.11 -1.73
C GLN A 109 -7.22 -26.20 -1.12
N LYS A 110 -7.58 -27.44 -1.38
CA LYS A 110 -6.82 -28.61 -0.90
C LYS A 110 -5.80 -29.07 -1.94
N LEU A 111 -4.59 -29.30 -1.47
CA LEU A 111 -3.47 -29.79 -2.28
C LEU A 111 -2.89 -31.04 -1.66
N SER A 112 -2.38 -31.90 -2.52
CA SER A 112 -1.57 -33.05 -2.13
C SER A 112 -0.21 -32.95 -2.81
N LEU A 113 0.83 -33.31 -2.10
CA LEU A 113 2.21 -33.29 -2.56
C LEU A 113 2.82 -34.64 -2.32
N ASP A 114 3.45 -35.21 -3.35
CA ASP A 114 4.22 -36.41 -3.24
C ASP A 114 5.50 -36.24 -2.40
N PRO A 115 6.14 -37.29 -1.94
CA PRO A 115 7.45 -37.20 -1.32
C PRO A 115 8.44 -36.49 -2.25
N HIS A 116 9.15 -35.46 -1.71
CA HIS A 116 10.05 -34.60 -2.48
C HIS A 116 9.39 -33.93 -3.69
N GLY A 117 8.05 -33.84 -3.68
CA GLY A 117 7.27 -33.23 -4.74
C GLY A 117 7.26 -31.68 -4.67
N ILE A 118 7.13 -31.10 -5.85
CA ILE A 118 7.00 -29.63 -6.01
C ILE A 118 5.68 -29.36 -6.72
N LYS A 119 4.95 -28.37 -6.25
CA LYS A 119 3.75 -27.87 -6.90
C LYS A 119 3.84 -26.36 -7.09
N GLU A 120 3.69 -25.93 -8.32
CA GLU A 120 3.61 -24.53 -8.65
C GLU A 120 2.15 -24.13 -8.84
N LEU A 121 1.78 -23.03 -8.22
CA LEU A 121 0.48 -22.39 -8.33
C LEU A 121 0.71 -21.00 -8.93
N THR A 122 0.05 -20.73 -10.01
CA THR A 122 0.07 -19.43 -10.69
C THR A 122 -1.31 -18.81 -10.60
N SER A 123 -1.37 -17.51 -10.46
CA SER A 123 -2.65 -16.78 -10.39
C SER A 123 -2.45 -15.33 -10.80
N GLY A 124 -3.48 -14.72 -11.33
CA GLY A 124 -3.57 -13.27 -11.35
C GLY A 124 -3.89 -12.75 -9.94
N ILE A 125 -3.24 -11.66 -9.54
CA ILE A 125 -3.51 -10.96 -8.29
C ILE A 125 -3.88 -9.51 -8.58
N SER A 126 -5.00 -9.06 -8.02
CA SER A 126 -5.42 -7.67 -8.01
C SER A 126 -5.58 -7.17 -6.59
N CYS A 127 -4.96 -6.02 -6.30
CA CYS A 127 -4.96 -5.41 -4.99
C CYS A 127 -6.04 -4.32 -4.91
N LYS A 128 -6.86 -4.35 -3.85
CA LYS A 128 -8.02 -3.47 -3.69
C LYS A 128 -7.66 -2.10 -3.09
N TYR A 129 -6.59 -2.06 -2.30
CA TYR A 129 -6.20 -0.86 -1.55
C TYR A 129 -4.71 -0.61 -1.71
N ALA A 130 -4.33 0.66 -1.72
CA ALA A 130 -2.94 1.06 -1.65
C ALA A 130 -2.38 0.87 -0.23
N GLY A 131 -1.07 0.73 -0.12
CA GLY A 131 -0.36 0.55 1.14
C GLY A 131 0.51 -0.68 1.18
N SER A 132 1.14 -0.90 2.33
CA SER A 132 2.03 -2.04 2.55
C SER A 132 1.33 -3.06 3.42
N TYR A 133 1.11 -4.27 2.89
CA TYR A 133 0.41 -5.35 3.61
C TYR A 133 0.79 -6.73 3.08
N ASP A 134 0.45 -7.73 3.89
CA ASP A 134 0.72 -9.13 3.55
C ASP A 134 -0.29 -9.64 2.53
N ILE A 135 0.21 -10.36 1.52
CA ILE A 135 -0.56 -10.94 0.42
C ILE A 135 -0.21 -12.40 0.22
N GLY A 136 -1.00 -13.09 -0.61
CA GLY A 136 -0.77 -14.48 -0.96
C GLY A 136 -1.20 -15.45 0.14
N ILE A 137 -0.36 -16.45 0.45
CA ILE A 137 -0.68 -17.53 1.38
C ILE A 137 -0.45 -17.07 2.82
N ARG A 138 -1.51 -17.09 3.62
CA ARG A 138 -1.51 -16.72 5.04
C ARG A 138 -1.24 -17.91 5.95
N ASN A 139 -2.02 -18.99 5.77
CA ASN A 139 -1.97 -20.18 6.61
C ASN A 139 -2.03 -21.44 5.76
N VAL A 140 -1.52 -22.50 6.34
CA VAL A 140 -1.70 -23.85 5.81
C VAL A 140 -2.40 -24.71 6.86
N ASP A 141 -3.35 -25.52 6.43
CA ASP A 141 -4.02 -26.47 7.30
C ASP A 141 -3.67 -27.90 6.91
N PHE A 142 -3.20 -28.65 7.91
CA PHE A 142 -2.89 -30.06 7.79
C PHE A 142 -3.96 -30.86 8.50
N THR A 143 -4.59 -31.76 7.77
CA THR A 143 -5.50 -32.76 8.34
C THR A 143 -4.72 -34.04 8.56
N ASP A 144 -4.87 -34.65 9.72
CA ASP A 144 -4.23 -35.92 10.01
C ASP A 144 -4.78 -37.04 9.10
N PRO A 145 -4.03 -38.14 8.86
CA PRO A 145 -4.45 -39.21 7.97
C PRO A 145 -5.78 -39.88 8.35
N PHE A 146 -6.14 -39.84 9.61
CA PHE A 146 -7.36 -40.42 10.15
C PHE A 146 -8.53 -39.42 10.27
N GLY A 147 -8.28 -38.14 9.95
CA GLY A 147 -9.26 -37.05 10.01
C GLY A 147 -9.79 -36.77 11.42
N LEU A 148 -8.98 -37.00 12.45
CA LEU A 148 -9.34 -36.72 13.85
C LEU A 148 -9.28 -35.22 14.15
N PHE A 149 -8.27 -34.55 13.63
CA PHE A 149 -8.06 -33.13 13.84
C PHE A 149 -7.36 -32.47 12.65
N THR A 150 -7.57 -31.17 12.52
CA THR A 150 -6.87 -30.31 11.57
C THR A 150 -6.08 -29.25 12.33
N VAL A 151 -4.82 -29.10 12.03
CA VAL A 151 -3.94 -28.07 12.62
C VAL A 151 -3.74 -26.98 11.59
N ILE A 152 -4.07 -25.74 11.98
CA ILE A 152 -3.89 -24.55 11.17
C ILE A 152 -2.61 -23.88 11.67
N LEU A 153 -1.65 -23.74 10.77
CA LEU A 153 -0.33 -23.17 11.05
C LEU A 153 -0.10 -21.95 10.18
N ASP A 154 0.47 -20.92 10.76
CA ASP A 154 0.86 -19.73 10.05
C ASP A 154 2.10 -20.03 9.19
N VAL A 155 2.15 -19.47 7.98
CA VAL A 155 3.33 -19.59 7.13
C VAL A 155 4.48 -18.80 7.78
N PRO A 156 5.68 -19.39 7.93
CA PRO A 156 6.78 -18.77 8.68
C PRO A 156 7.29 -17.47 8.06
N TYR A 157 7.05 -17.28 6.77
CA TYR A 157 7.43 -16.06 6.05
C TYR A 157 6.21 -15.46 5.39
N THR A 158 5.78 -14.31 5.88
CA THR A 158 4.74 -13.51 5.22
C THR A 158 5.32 -12.84 3.98
N PHE A 159 4.54 -12.82 2.91
CA PHE A 159 4.92 -12.14 1.68
C PHE A 159 4.29 -10.75 1.67
N ARG A 160 5.10 -9.73 1.95
CA ARG A 160 4.66 -8.35 2.04
C ARG A 160 4.85 -7.64 0.70
N ALA A 161 3.78 -7.02 0.21
CA ALA A 161 3.79 -6.21 -0.99
C ALA A 161 3.56 -4.74 -0.68
N VAL A 162 4.14 -3.89 -1.51
CA VAL A 162 3.88 -2.46 -1.53
C VAL A 162 2.98 -2.18 -2.73
N VAL A 163 1.78 -1.69 -2.47
CA VAL A 163 0.77 -1.39 -3.47
C VAL A 163 0.64 0.12 -3.57
N SER A 164 1.00 0.65 -4.72
CA SER A 164 0.92 2.09 -5.00
C SER A 164 -0.48 2.48 -5.46
N PRO A 165 -0.98 3.67 -5.10
CA PRO A 165 -2.21 4.18 -5.67
C PRO A 165 -2.02 4.49 -7.17
N PRO A 166 -3.05 4.34 -8.02
CA PRO A 166 -2.98 4.73 -9.41
C PRO A 166 -2.84 6.25 -9.52
N VAL A 167 -2.16 6.70 -10.57
CA VAL A 167 -2.16 8.12 -10.96
C VAL A 167 -3.30 8.31 -11.93
N THR A 168 -4.40 8.88 -11.47
CA THR A 168 -5.55 9.20 -12.32
C THR A 168 -5.40 10.57 -12.94
N ASN A 169 -5.86 10.70 -14.18
CA ASN A 169 -5.95 12.02 -14.78
C ASN A 169 -7.15 12.72 -14.12
N LEU A 170 -6.87 13.70 -13.26
CA LEU A 170 -7.90 14.44 -12.52
C LEU A 170 -8.80 15.31 -13.42
N ALA A 171 -8.73 15.19 -14.75
CA ALA A 171 -9.46 16.05 -15.68
C ALA A 171 -10.96 16.15 -15.37
N ASP A 172 -11.59 15.10 -14.87
CA ASP A 172 -13.01 15.08 -14.53
C ASP A 172 -13.32 15.62 -13.10
N THR A 173 -12.37 15.52 -12.17
CA THR A 173 -12.49 16.07 -10.80
C THR A 173 -11.84 17.45 -10.67
N VAL A 174 -11.01 17.81 -11.64
CA VAL A 174 -10.16 19.00 -11.72
C VAL A 174 -10.92 20.23 -12.17
N LEU A 175 -12.13 20.09 -12.70
CA LEU A 175 -12.96 21.29 -12.94
C LEU A 175 -13.07 22.15 -11.68
N ASP A 176 -13.11 21.53 -10.52
CA ASP A 176 -13.09 22.24 -9.24
C ASP A 176 -11.69 22.75 -8.90
N LEU A 177 -10.63 21.96 -9.10
CA LEU A 177 -9.25 22.40 -8.93
C LEU A 177 -8.84 23.46 -9.98
N GLU A 178 -9.18 23.30 -11.25
CA GLU A 178 -8.94 24.31 -12.29
C GLU A 178 -9.76 25.57 -12.08
N ASN A 179 -11.01 25.48 -11.63
CA ASN A 179 -11.80 26.63 -11.24
C ASN A 179 -11.22 27.34 -10.02
N LEU A 180 -10.69 26.59 -9.08
CA LEU A 180 -9.98 27.12 -7.92
C LEU A 180 -8.66 27.79 -8.32
N PHE A 181 -7.90 27.20 -9.26
CA PHE A 181 -6.69 27.81 -9.81
C PHE A 181 -6.99 28.98 -10.74
N ASN A 182 -8.09 28.94 -11.48
CA ASN A 182 -8.49 30.01 -12.37
C ASN A 182 -9.10 31.18 -11.63
N SER A 183 -9.71 30.98 -10.47
CA SER A 183 -10.25 32.03 -9.61
C SER A 183 -9.18 32.73 -8.79
N SER A 184 -8.15 32.01 -8.35
CA SER A 184 -7.05 32.54 -7.57
C SER A 184 -5.80 32.69 -8.43
N TYR A 185 -5.61 33.84 -9.03
CA TYR A 185 -4.33 34.44 -9.51
C TYR A 185 -3.32 33.56 -10.30
N LEU A 186 -3.49 32.25 -10.48
CA LEU A 186 -2.57 31.38 -11.23
C LEU A 186 -2.59 31.62 -12.74
N LYS A 187 -3.54 32.40 -13.26
CA LYS A 187 -3.55 32.85 -14.67
C LYS A 187 -2.32 33.65 -15.08
N SER A 188 -1.58 34.19 -14.13
CA SER A 188 -0.44 35.04 -14.46
C SER A 188 0.88 34.29 -14.69
N SER A 189 0.97 32.96 -14.40
CA SER A 189 2.20 32.20 -14.57
C SER A 189 2.47 31.74 -16.04
N ARG A 190 1.49 31.90 -16.94
CA ARG A 190 1.71 31.74 -18.40
C ARG A 190 2.26 32.98 -19.09
N LEU A 191 2.56 34.02 -18.34
CA LEU A 191 3.28 35.15 -18.89
C LEU A 191 4.74 34.68 -19.07
N THR A 192 5.05 34.40 -20.31
CA THR A 192 6.38 34.08 -20.82
C THR A 192 7.46 35.00 -20.22
N GLU A 193 8.68 34.48 -20.09
CA GLU A 193 9.93 35.20 -19.75
C GLU A 193 10.15 36.50 -20.51
N ASP A 194 9.25 36.87 -21.42
CA ASP A 194 9.31 38.00 -22.33
C ASP A 194 8.45 39.22 -21.90
N THR A 195 7.82 39.21 -20.71
CA THR A 195 7.12 40.43 -20.28
C THR A 195 8.12 41.46 -19.81
N PRO A 196 8.24 42.57 -20.53
CA PRO A 196 9.19 43.64 -20.15
C PRO A 196 8.71 44.26 -18.84
N GLY A 197 9.52 44.10 -17.79
CA GLY A 197 9.25 44.68 -16.48
C GLY A 197 9.18 46.20 -16.45
N SER A 198 8.73 46.73 -15.35
CA SER A 198 8.68 48.19 -15.11
C SER A 198 10.07 48.78 -14.85
N ASP A 199 11.00 47.98 -14.33
CA ASP A 199 12.34 48.40 -13.98
C ASP A 199 13.24 48.53 -15.20
N MET A 200 14.09 49.61 -15.17
CA MET A 200 14.94 49.97 -16.28
C MET A 200 16.39 50.12 -15.81
N ARG A 201 17.32 49.67 -16.65
CA ARG A 201 18.76 49.89 -16.44
C ARG A 201 19.43 50.39 -17.73
N PRO A 202 20.61 51.00 -17.63
CA PRO A 202 21.40 51.33 -18.83
C PRO A 202 21.70 50.07 -19.63
N TYR A 203 21.65 50.19 -20.96
CA TYR A 203 21.95 49.10 -21.89
C TYR A 203 23.40 48.63 -21.70
N GLN A 204 23.60 47.33 -21.67
CA GLN A 204 24.90 46.69 -21.68
C GLN A 204 25.10 45.90 -22.98
N THR A 205 26.33 45.89 -23.49
CA THR A 205 26.66 45.15 -24.70
C THR A 205 26.34 43.65 -24.51
N GLY A 206 25.43 43.13 -25.33
CA GLY A 206 24.92 41.75 -25.21
C GLY A 206 23.42 41.67 -24.84
N ASP A 207 22.83 42.77 -24.41
CA ASP A 207 21.38 42.81 -24.15
C ASP A 207 20.59 42.68 -25.47
N PRO A 208 19.42 41.97 -25.47
CA PRO A 208 18.61 41.83 -26.67
C PRO A 208 18.02 43.20 -27.07
N LEU A 209 18.20 43.61 -28.31
CA LEU A 209 17.71 44.90 -28.83
C LEU A 209 16.20 45.08 -28.69
N LYS A 210 15.42 43.99 -28.65
CA LYS A 210 13.99 44.02 -28.44
C LYS A 210 13.58 44.46 -27.00
N ALA A 211 14.49 44.37 -26.06
CA ALA A 211 14.26 44.79 -24.67
C ALA A 211 14.52 46.30 -24.45
N ILE A 212 15.08 47.01 -25.43
CA ILE A 212 15.36 48.47 -25.36
C ILE A 212 14.03 49.22 -25.33
N ASN A 213 13.88 50.10 -24.34
CA ASN A 213 12.75 51.02 -24.29
C ASN A 213 13.09 52.29 -25.07
N TRP A 214 12.87 52.27 -26.42
CA TRP A 214 13.18 53.36 -27.31
C TRP A 214 12.60 54.69 -26.92
N LYS A 215 11.39 54.71 -26.31
CA LYS A 215 10.70 55.91 -25.87
C LYS A 215 11.40 56.59 -24.71
N VAL A 216 11.88 55.81 -23.74
CA VAL A 216 12.62 56.32 -22.57
C VAL A 216 14.03 56.65 -22.95
N SER A 217 14.69 55.84 -23.76
CA SER A 217 16.06 56.06 -24.28
C SER A 217 16.15 57.38 -25.04
N ALA A 218 15.15 57.67 -25.89
CA ALA A 218 15.10 58.93 -26.64
C ALA A 218 14.92 60.16 -25.73
N ARG A 219 14.28 59.98 -24.57
CA ARG A 219 14.08 61.09 -23.62
C ARG A 219 15.33 61.33 -22.75
N LEU A 220 16.03 60.26 -22.39
CA LEU A 220 17.20 60.34 -21.51
C LEU A 220 18.50 60.58 -22.28
N GLY A 221 18.53 60.39 -23.59
CA GLY A 221 19.72 60.47 -24.43
C GLY A 221 20.67 59.26 -24.26
N GLU A 222 20.27 58.23 -23.52
CA GLU A 222 21.03 57.01 -23.26
C GLU A 222 20.17 55.77 -23.56
N MET A 223 20.80 54.70 -24.08
CA MET A 223 20.07 53.46 -24.29
C MET A 223 19.72 52.79 -22.97
N VAL A 224 18.43 52.56 -22.77
CA VAL A 224 17.89 51.97 -21.55
C VAL A 224 17.13 50.69 -21.91
N THR A 225 17.46 49.61 -21.20
CA THR A 225 16.84 48.30 -21.35
C THR A 225 15.84 48.04 -20.21
N ARG A 226 14.71 47.48 -20.54
CA ARG A 226 13.78 46.96 -19.52
C ARG A 226 14.36 45.70 -18.92
N ILE A 227 14.41 45.65 -17.60
CA ILE A 227 14.75 44.43 -16.88
C ILE A 227 13.50 43.57 -16.91
N PRO A 228 13.59 42.32 -17.44
CA PRO A 228 12.47 41.41 -17.33
C PRO A 228 12.11 41.28 -15.84
N ASP A 229 10.84 41.44 -15.51
CA ASP A 229 10.38 41.11 -14.16
C ASP A 229 10.76 39.64 -13.92
N LYS A 230 11.67 39.41 -12.98
CA LYS A 230 11.92 38.05 -12.50
C LYS A 230 10.62 37.62 -11.80
N MET A 231 9.75 36.98 -12.57
CA MET A 231 8.63 36.29 -11.95
C MET A 231 9.24 35.23 -11.05
N GLU A 232 9.13 35.42 -9.77
CA GLU A 232 9.35 34.35 -8.81
C GLU A 232 8.40 33.23 -9.23
N LYS A 233 8.97 32.07 -9.60
CA LYS A 233 8.17 30.90 -9.91
C LYS A 233 7.30 30.62 -8.70
N ARG A 234 5.99 30.91 -8.81
CA ARG A 234 5.07 30.68 -7.71
C ARG A 234 5.05 29.18 -7.42
N THR A 235 5.40 28.82 -6.22
CA THR A 235 5.40 27.45 -5.75
C THR A 235 4.03 27.16 -5.16
N VAL A 236 3.41 26.07 -5.57
CA VAL A 236 2.19 25.55 -4.92
C VAL A 236 2.60 24.71 -3.74
N THR A 237 2.10 25.03 -2.56
CA THR A 237 2.33 24.21 -1.36
C THR A 237 1.12 23.33 -1.10
N ILE A 238 1.32 22.01 -1.14
CA ILE A 238 0.29 21.02 -0.83
C ILE A 238 0.57 20.45 0.56
N LEU A 239 -0.39 20.63 1.44
CA LEU A 239 -0.39 20.11 2.81
C LEU A 239 -1.24 18.84 2.82
N MET A 240 -0.66 17.69 3.12
CA MET A 240 -1.35 16.40 3.15
C MET A 240 -1.58 15.98 4.59
N GLN A 241 -2.75 16.24 5.12
CA GLN A 241 -3.11 15.90 6.48
C GLN A 241 -3.76 14.52 6.56
N ALA A 242 -3.00 13.51 6.91
CA ALA A 242 -3.51 12.16 7.17
C ALA A 242 -4.30 12.12 8.49
N ALA A 243 -5.35 11.30 8.54
CA ALA A 243 -6.10 11.05 9.77
C ALA A 243 -5.23 10.29 10.79
N TYR A 244 -5.52 10.51 12.07
CA TYR A 244 -4.90 9.77 13.16
C TYR A 244 -6.00 9.16 14.05
N ASP A 245 -6.11 7.84 14.01
CA ASP A 245 -7.00 7.07 14.87
C ASP A 245 -6.29 5.76 15.27
N PRO A 246 -5.58 5.76 16.42
CA PRO A 246 -4.78 4.61 16.83
C PRO A 246 -5.61 3.40 17.29
N ASP A 247 -6.85 3.64 17.69
CA ASP A 247 -7.72 2.61 18.27
C ASP A 247 -8.64 1.96 17.22
N ARG A 248 -8.62 2.46 16.00
CA ARG A 248 -9.48 1.97 14.92
C ARG A 248 -8.85 0.79 14.20
N GLU A 249 -9.51 -0.34 14.23
CA GLU A 249 -9.18 -1.43 13.32
C GLU A 249 -9.45 -0.99 11.88
N PRO A 250 -8.52 -1.23 10.94
CA PRO A 250 -8.68 -0.84 9.55
C PRO A 250 -9.80 -1.65 8.89
N ASP A 251 -11.02 -1.13 8.97
CA ASP A 251 -12.17 -1.67 8.25
C ASP A 251 -12.10 -1.33 6.75
N PRO A 252 -12.86 -2.01 5.89
CA PRO A 252 -12.84 -1.75 4.44
C PRO A 252 -13.21 -0.30 4.08
N ALA A 253 -14.10 0.34 4.84
CA ALA A 253 -14.50 1.71 4.59
C ALA A 253 -13.37 2.71 4.90
N PHE A 254 -12.63 2.49 5.98
CA PHE A 254 -11.44 3.27 6.31
C PHE A 254 -10.36 3.12 5.24
N LEU A 255 -10.07 1.87 4.81
CA LEU A 255 -9.08 1.60 3.78
C LEU A 255 -9.45 2.27 2.45
N GLN A 256 -10.72 2.26 2.08
CA GLN A 256 -11.20 2.92 0.88
C GLN A 256 -11.05 4.44 0.93
N LYS A 257 -11.37 5.06 2.07
CA LYS A 257 -11.18 6.51 2.25
C LYS A 257 -9.71 6.91 2.16
N ARG A 258 -8.85 6.15 2.84
CA ARG A 258 -7.42 6.38 2.80
C ARG A 258 -6.86 6.27 1.39
N ASP A 259 -7.37 5.34 0.65
CA ASP A 259 -6.98 5.07 -0.72
C ASP A 259 -7.35 6.24 -1.66
N TYR A 260 -8.56 6.77 -1.53
CA TYR A 260 -8.96 7.98 -2.25
C TYR A 260 -8.11 9.20 -1.88
N PHE A 261 -7.79 9.36 -0.60
CA PHE A 261 -6.90 10.43 -0.14
C PHE A 261 -5.52 10.34 -0.81
N LEU A 262 -4.91 9.15 -0.82
CA LEU A 262 -3.59 8.93 -1.43
C LEU A 262 -3.63 9.14 -2.95
N GLU A 263 -4.65 8.62 -3.62
CA GLU A 263 -4.83 8.78 -5.06
C GLU A 263 -4.99 10.26 -5.43
N PHE A 264 -5.83 10.99 -4.70
CA PHE A 264 -6.05 12.41 -4.93
C PHE A 264 -4.78 13.23 -4.70
N ALA A 265 -4.10 13.03 -3.57
CA ALA A 265 -2.88 13.74 -3.23
C ALA A 265 -1.77 13.53 -4.27
N LEU A 266 -1.61 12.28 -4.71
CA LEU A 266 -0.64 11.90 -5.73
C LEU A 266 -0.98 12.52 -7.09
N SER A 267 -2.24 12.42 -7.50
CA SER A 267 -2.70 12.92 -8.79
C SER A 267 -2.65 14.45 -8.86
N ALA A 268 -2.93 15.14 -7.75
CA ALA A 268 -2.75 16.58 -7.65
C ALA A 268 -1.27 16.99 -7.81
N ALA A 269 -0.37 16.29 -7.13
CA ALA A 269 1.07 16.53 -7.26
C ALA A 269 1.55 16.31 -8.71
N TRP A 270 1.08 15.24 -9.36
CA TRP A 270 1.38 14.94 -10.76
C TRP A 270 0.87 16.02 -11.71
N HIS A 271 -0.38 16.46 -11.51
CA HIS A 271 -1.01 17.46 -12.36
C HIS A 271 -0.21 18.78 -12.38
N PHE A 272 0.23 19.26 -11.22
CA PHE A 272 1.02 20.48 -11.13
C PHE A 272 2.44 20.32 -11.69
N ALA A 273 3.09 19.21 -11.34
CA ALA A 273 4.42 18.91 -11.88
C ALA A 273 4.40 18.83 -13.41
N GLY A 274 3.34 18.24 -14.01
CA GLY A 274 3.12 18.16 -15.44
C GLY A 274 2.90 19.52 -16.12
N GLN A 275 2.39 20.50 -15.38
CA GLN A 275 2.27 21.90 -15.87
C GLN A 275 3.55 22.73 -15.70
N GLY A 276 4.62 22.14 -15.16
CA GLY A 276 5.88 22.83 -14.91
C GLY A 276 5.83 23.78 -13.70
N VAL A 277 4.84 23.63 -12.83
CA VAL A 277 4.71 24.39 -11.59
C VAL A 277 5.44 23.63 -10.49
N PRO A 278 6.46 24.21 -9.82
CA PRO A 278 7.10 23.56 -8.68
C PRO A 278 6.09 23.36 -7.55
N VAL A 279 6.01 22.14 -7.04
CA VAL A 279 5.10 21.76 -5.96
C VAL A 279 5.91 21.46 -4.72
N ARG A 280 5.62 22.15 -3.63
CA ARG A 280 6.14 21.83 -2.30
C ARG A 280 5.14 20.94 -1.57
N LEU A 281 5.54 19.75 -1.19
CA LEU A 281 4.72 18.80 -0.47
C LEU A 281 5.13 18.75 0.99
N LEU A 282 4.15 18.89 1.87
CA LEU A 282 4.30 18.73 3.31
C LEU A 282 3.39 17.61 3.79
N TYR A 283 3.95 16.55 4.37
CA TYR A 283 3.19 15.40 4.83
C TYR A 283 3.84 14.72 6.03
N PRO A 284 3.04 14.03 6.89
CA PRO A 284 3.56 13.23 7.99
C PRO A 284 4.02 11.86 7.51
N ALA A 285 5.17 11.40 7.97
CA ALA A 285 5.73 10.07 7.71
C ALA A 285 6.72 9.64 8.81
N GLY A 286 6.27 9.65 10.08
CA GLY A 286 7.11 9.49 11.27
C GLY A 286 7.84 10.78 11.67
N ARG A 287 7.91 11.71 10.76
CA ARG A 287 8.32 13.11 10.92
C ARG A 287 7.64 13.93 9.84
N ILE A 288 7.58 15.23 10.02
CA ILE A 288 7.09 16.11 8.95
C ILE A 288 8.12 16.13 7.83
N VAL A 289 7.72 15.67 6.66
CA VAL A 289 8.54 15.67 5.45
C VAL A 289 8.17 16.88 4.62
N ASP A 290 9.20 17.65 4.22
CA ASP A 290 9.12 18.77 3.29
C ASP A 290 9.87 18.39 2.02
N ARG A 291 9.17 18.30 0.91
CA ARG A 291 9.75 17.87 -0.36
C ARG A 291 9.22 18.73 -1.50
N THR A 292 10.11 19.12 -2.40
CA THR A 292 9.74 19.86 -3.62
C THR A 292 9.77 18.94 -4.83
N ILE A 293 8.72 19.00 -5.62
CA ILE A 293 8.59 18.28 -6.89
C ILE A 293 8.64 19.33 -8.00
N ASP A 294 9.66 19.27 -8.83
CA ASP A 294 9.90 20.17 -9.97
C ASP A 294 10.19 19.43 -11.27
N SER A 295 10.33 18.11 -11.20
CA SER A 295 10.70 17.25 -12.32
C SER A 295 10.00 15.89 -12.21
N TYR A 296 10.03 15.13 -13.31
CA TYR A 296 9.55 13.75 -13.34
C TYR A 296 10.30 12.86 -12.35
N GLU A 297 11.60 13.05 -12.21
CA GLU A 297 12.44 12.25 -11.32
C GLU A 297 12.05 12.46 -9.85
N THR A 298 11.90 13.71 -9.42
CA THR A 298 11.49 14.06 -8.05
C THR A 298 10.06 13.59 -7.76
N PHE A 299 9.17 13.59 -8.77
CA PHE A 299 7.85 13.01 -8.65
C PHE A 299 7.92 11.49 -8.46
N MET A 300 8.72 10.78 -9.25
CA MET A 300 8.86 9.33 -9.11
C MET A 300 9.47 8.93 -7.76
N ASP A 301 10.38 9.71 -7.22
CA ASP A 301 10.90 9.51 -5.86
C ASP A 301 9.80 9.67 -4.81
N PHE A 302 8.93 10.66 -4.96
CA PHE A 302 7.77 10.82 -4.10
C PHE A 302 6.79 9.65 -4.25
N TYR A 303 6.40 9.32 -5.49
CA TYR A 303 5.52 8.20 -5.80
C TYR A 303 5.97 6.90 -5.17
N ASN A 304 7.26 6.66 -5.17
CA ASN A 304 7.87 5.49 -4.59
C ASN A 304 7.77 5.42 -3.07
N THR A 305 7.63 6.55 -2.40
CA THR A 305 7.53 6.64 -0.94
C THR A 305 6.09 6.73 -0.43
N VAL A 306 5.13 7.11 -1.29
CA VAL A 306 3.73 7.39 -0.91
C VAL A 306 3.02 6.17 -0.32
N ALA A 307 3.24 4.99 -0.88
CA ALA A 307 2.54 3.78 -0.45
C ALA A 307 2.83 3.43 1.02
N ASP A 308 4.03 3.78 1.52
CA ASP A 308 4.46 3.50 2.89
C ASP A 308 4.40 4.73 3.81
N GLY A 309 4.18 5.94 3.28
CA GLY A 309 4.71 7.12 3.91
C GLY A 309 3.75 8.20 4.38
N ILE A 310 2.51 8.30 3.92
CA ILE A 310 1.63 9.41 4.33
C ILE A 310 0.68 8.96 5.44
N PHE A 311 1.16 8.93 6.67
CA PHE A 311 0.33 8.64 7.85
C PHE A 311 1.00 9.13 9.13
N ASN A 312 0.19 9.47 10.13
CA ASN A 312 0.67 9.85 11.45
C ASN A 312 0.98 8.61 12.29
N TYR A 313 2.21 8.50 12.79
CA TYR A 313 2.63 7.42 13.70
C TYR A 313 2.30 7.72 15.17
N SER A 314 2.11 9.00 15.51
CA SER A 314 1.83 9.42 16.87
C SER A 314 0.87 10.61 16.91
N LYS A 315 0.18 10.75 18.05
CA LYS A 315 -0.68 11.92 18.31
C LYS A 315 0.11 13.23 18.30
N GLN A 316 1.35 13.19 18.78
CA GLN A 316 2.22 14.35 18.80
C GLN A 316 2.55 14.83 17.37
N GLU A 317 2.84 13.90 16.44
CA GLU A 317 3.09 14.21 15.04
C GLU A 317 1.87 14.84 14.39
N PHE A 318 0.68 14.29 14.65
CA PHE A 318 -0.59 14.82 14.16
C PHE A 318 -0.84 16.25 14.65
N GLU A 319 -0.63 16.52 15.94
CA GLU A 319 -0.81 17.86 16.52
C GLU A 319 0.23 18.85 15.98
N GLN A 320 1.48 18.43 15.80
CA GLN A 320 2.53 19.27 15.20
C GLN A 320 2.21 19.63 13.75
N PHE A 321 1.76 18.63 12.96
CA PHE A 321 1.39 18.88 11.57
C PHE A 321 0.18 19.81 11.46
N ARG A 322 -0.80 19.64 12.33
CA ARG A 322 -1.97 20.50 12.40
C ARG A 322 -1.58 21.94 12.75
N ALA A 323 -0.73 22.15 13.75
CA ALA A 323 -0.23 23.46 14.12
C ALA A 323 0.53 24.13 12.95
N LEU A 324 1.39 23.37 12.26
CA LEU A 324 2.09 23.84 11.07
C LEU A 324 1.11 24.25 9.96
N SER A 325 0.06 23.47 9.71
CA SER A 325 -0.95 23.79 8.70
C SER A 325 -1.73 25.08 9.05
N GLU A 326 -2.02 25.31 10.32
CA GLU A 326 -2.67 26.54 10.81
C GLU A 326 -1.74 27.75 10.70
N ASP A 327 -0.45 27.58 10.98
CA ASP A 327 0.54 28.67 10.87
C ASP A 327 0.79 29.05 9.41
N LEU A 328 0.89 28.08 8.51
CA LEU A 328 0.98 28.34 7.08
C LEU A 328 -0.28 29.02 6.54
N ARG A 329 -1.44 28.65 7.06
CA ARG A 329 -2.71 29.31 6.74
C ARG A 329 -2.75 30.77 7.15
N LYS A 330 -2.17 31.11 8.28
CA LYS A 330 -2.06 32.50 8.77
C LYS A 330 -0.97 33.31 8.02
N SER A 331 0.07 32.60 7.54
CA SER A 331 1.21 33.17 6.83
C SER A 331 0.98 33.32 5.32
N ALA A 332 -0.15 32.87 4.77
CA ALA A 332 -0.47 32.89 3.34
C ALA A 332 -0.59 34.30 2.71
N TYR A 333 -0.21 35.35 3.45
CA TYR A 333 -0.07 36.73 2.93
C TYR A 333 1.15 36.91 1.98
N ASP A 334 2.07 35.93 1.90
CA ASP A 334 3.25 36.00 1.05
C ASP A 334 3.15 35.02 -0.15
N ASN A 335 2.58 35.47 -1.25
CA ASN A 335 2.72 34.96 -2.65
C ASN A 335 2.74 33.43 -2.90
N THR A 336 2.45 32.58 -1.93
CA THR A 336 2.38 31.13 -2.08
C THR A 336 0.95 30.64 -1.93
N THR A 337 0.43 29.94 -2.95
CA THR A 337 -0.90 29.31 -2.85
C THR A 337 -0.75 27.99 -2.08
N GLY A 338 -1.46 27.87 -0.96
CA GLY A 338 -1.50 26.66 -0.15
C GLY A 338 -2.77 25.84 -0.43
N ILE A 339 -2.64 24.55 -0.60
CA ILE A 339 -3.75 23.60 -0.71
C ILE A 339 -3.65 22.61 0.44
N LEU A 340 -4.69 22.54 1.26
CA LEU A 340 -4.80 21.54 2.31
C LEU A 340 -5.65 20.39 1.80
N ILE A 341 -5.03 19.21 1.66
CA ILE A 341 -5.70 17.95 1.39
C ILE A 341 -5.82 17.21 2.71
N GLN A 342 -7.06 16.99 3.14
CA GLN A 342 -7.36 16.41 4.44
C GLN A 342 -8.02 15.06 4.25
N GLU A 343 -7.53 14.04 4.96
CA GLU A 343 -8.21 12.75 5.08
C GLU A 343 -9.40 12.92 6.01
N ASP A 344 -10.61 13.02 5.43
CA ASP A 344 -11.81 13.33 6.20
C ASP A 344 -12.34 12.09 6.94
N PRO A 345 -12.67 12.20 8.23
CA PRO A 345 -13.34 11.15 8.99
C PRO A 345 -14.80 10.92 8.57
N GLU A 346 -15.46 11.87 7.88
CA GLU A 346 -16.86 11.75 7.49
C GLU A 346 -17.07 11.50 5.99
N PRO A 347 -17.94 10.55 5.58
CA PRO A 347 -18.21 10.28 4.17
C PRO A 347 -19.06 11.39 3.55
N GLY A 348 -18.56 12.04 2.52
CA GLY A 348 -19.34 12.93 1.64
C GLY A 348 -18.96 14.40 1.63
N GLN A 349 -17.93 14.80 2.35
CA GLN A 349 -17.35 16.15 2.23
C GLN A 349 -16.11 16.12 1.31
N ASN A 350 -15.88 17.21 0.58
CA ASN A 350 -14.73 17.35 -0.29
C ASN A 350 -13.42 17.15 0.50
N ASN A 351 -12.59 16.23 0.04
CA ASN A 351 -11.34 15.83 0.70
C ASN A 351 -10.25 16.91 0.65
N PHE A 352 -10.56 18.12 0.22
CA PHE A 352 -9.60 19.21 0.12
C PHE A 352 -10.21 20.56 0.48
N THR A 353 -9.40 21.39 1.12
CA THR A 353 -9.73 22.79 1.39
C THR A 353 -8.59 23.64 0.83
N ILE A 354 -8.93 24.69 0.09
CA ILE A 354 -7.96 25.70 -0.29
C ILE A 354 -7.77 26.63 0.87
N VAL A 355 -6.52 26.86 1.16
CA VAL A 355 -6.09 27.84 2.15
C VAL A 355 -5.59 29.03 1.38
N ASP A 356 -6.48 30.05 1.23
CA ASP A 356 -6.09 31.39 0.76
C ASP A 356 -5.34 32.15 1.84
#